data_6bedbff7d3e444ded500c1e9eec4f31b
#
_entry.id   6bedbff7d3e444ded500c1e9eec4f31b
#
_cell.length_a   1.000
_cell.length_b   1.000
_cell.length_c   1.000
_cell.angle_alpha   90.00
_cell.angle_beta   90.00
_cell.angle_gamma   90.00
#
_symmetry.space_group_name_H-M   'P 1'
#
loop_
_entity.id
_entity.type
_entity.pdbx_description
1 polymer ?
#
loop_
_entity_poly.entity_id
_entity_poly.type
_entity_poly.pdbx_seq_one_letter_code
_entity_poly.pdbx_strand_id
1 'polypeptide(L)'
;MLGHVGINVPDLDAARRYYSAIMPLVGFELYLDADDQFAYRPMAGKPGTYLFFYPSAEQSRYSRHQTGLQHLAFMVRTRSAVHAVHTVVAELAASSGGNVVHEPQVFPQYPQPYFATFWLDPWGVMLEAVCHHDRD
;
A
#
# COMPACT_ATOMS: atom_id res chain seq x y z
N MET A 1 -0.34 15.09 13.56
CA MET A 1 -0.91 14.12 12.60
C MET A 1 -0.31 14.38 11.23
N LEU A 2 0.06 13.33 10.51
CA LEU A 2 0.53 13.45 9.13
C LEU A 2 -0.66 13.74 8.21
N GLY A 3 -0.61 14.81 7.41
CA GLY A 3 -1.72 15.22 6.56
C GLY A 3 -1.85 14.35 5.32
N HIS A 4 -0.78 14.26 4.52
CA HIS A 4 -0.79 13.45 3.31
C HIS A 4 0.64 13.07 2.90
N VAL A 5 0.71 12.04 2.06
CA VAL A 5 1.94 11.57 1.42
C VAL A 5 1.73 11.66 -0.09
N GLY A 6 2.71 12.22 -0.80
CA GLY A 6 2.74 12.25 -2.26
C GLY A 6 3.70 11.20 -2.80
N ILE A 7 3.25 10.43 -3.78
CA ILE A 7 4.02 9.35 -4.40
C ILE A 7 4.05 9.58 -5.90
N ASN A 8 5.23 9.65 -6.49
CA ASN A 8 5.39 9.67 -7.93
C ASN A 8 5.40 8.26 -8.50
N VAL A 9 4.69 8.07 -9.60
CA VAL A 9 4.63 6.78 -10.31
C VAL A 9 4.97 6.99 -11.78
N PRO A 10 5.63 6.03 -12.44
CA PRO A 10 6.05 6.23 -13.82
C PRO A 10 4.90 6.14 -14.84
N ASP A 11 3.81 5.45 -14.48
CA ASP A 11 2.61 5.29 -15.32
C ASP A 11 1.39 5.48 -14.42
N LEU A 12 0.77 6.65 -14.53
CA LEU A 12 -0.33 7.03 -13.64
C LEU A 12 -1.56 6.12 -13.84
N ASP A 13 -1.89 5.76 -15.08
CA ASP A 13 -3.05 4.91 -15.36
C ASP A 13 -2.84 3.48 -14.84
N ALA A 14 -1.65 2.93 -15.01
CA ALA A 14 -1.31 1.62 -14.46
C ALA A 14 -1.35 1.63 -12.93
N ALA A 15 -0.84 2.69 -12.30
CA ALA A 15 -0.90 2.87 -10.85
C ALA A 15 -2.34 2.99 -10.36
N ARG A 16 -3.17 3.74 -11.08
CA ARG A 16 -4.61 3.89 -10.78
C ARG A 16 -5.31 2.54 -10.72
N ARG A 17 -5.06 1.68 -11.71
CA ARG A 17 -5.62 0.32 -11.75
C ARG A 17 -5.09 -0.54 -10.61
N TYR A 18 -3.78 -0.50 -10.36
CA TYR A 18 -3.14 -1.31 -9.32
C TYR A 18 -3.68 -0.96 -7.93
N TYR A 19 -3.63 0.30 -7.56
CA TYR A 19 -4.02 0.75 -6.23
C TYR A 19 -5.53 0.68 -6.00
N SER A 20 -6.36 0.78 -7.05
CA SER A 20 -7.81 0.62 -6.91
C SER A 20 -8.22 -0.76 -6.40
N ALA A 21 -7.42 -1.79 -6.65
CA ALA A 21 -7.69 -3.14 -6.17
C ALA A 21 -7.31 -3.33 -4.69
N ILE A 22 -6.38 -2.52 -4.18
CA ILE A 22 -5.80 -2.72 -2.84
C ILE A 22 -6.36 -1.74 -1.81
N MET A 23 -6.50 -0.47 -2.16
CA MET A 23 -6.81 0.59 -1.20
C MET A 23 -8.11 0.36 -0.40
N PRO A 24 -9.20 -0.13 -1.01
CA PRO A 24 -10.40 -0.44 -0.22
C PRO A 24 -10.18 -1.50 0.86
N LEU A 25 -9.27 -2.46 0.60
CA LEU A 25 -8.97 -3.53 1.55
C LEU A 25 -8.19 -3.05 2.78
N VAL A 26 -7.52 -1.91 2.67
CA VAL A 26 -6.74 -1.30 3.77
C VAL A 26 -7.44 -0.06 4.34
N GLY A 27 -8.72 0.13 4.05
CA GLY A 27 -9.55 1.15 4.69
C GLY A 27 -9.53 2.52 4.04
N PHE A 28 -9.22 2.60 2.75
CA PHE A 28 -9.19 3.84 1.99
C PHE A 28 -10.24 3.86 0.89
N GLU A 29 -10.74 5.05 0.60
CA GLU A 29 -11.68 5.30 -0.50
C GLU A 29 -11.11 6.34 -1.45
N LEU A 30 -11.52 6.29 -2.72
CA LEU A 30 -11.09 7.26 -3.71
C LEU A 30 -11.59 8.66 -3.32
N TYR A 31 -10.69 9.63 -3.30
CA TYR A 31 -10.97 11.02 -2.95
C TYR A 31 -10.92 11.95 -4.15
N LEU A 32 -9.92 11.78 -5.02
CA LEU A 32 -9.69 12.61 -6.19
C LEU A 32 -9.29 11.70 -7.35
N ASP A 33 -9.90 11.92 -8.51
CA ASP A 33 -9.62 11.16 -9.72
C ASP A 33 -9.57 12.12 -10.91
N ALA A 34 -8.39 12.65 -11.20
CA ALA A 34 -8.13 13.61 -12.25
C ALA A 34 -7.15 13.05 -13.28
N ASP A 35 -6.99 13.73 -14.42
CA ASP A 35 -6.10 13.28 -15.50
C ASP A 35 -4.63 13.28 -15.08
N ASP A 36 -4.25 14.20 -14.18
CA ASP A 36 -2.87 14.43 -13.77
C ASP A 36 -2.55 13.91 -12.36
N GLN A 37 -3.53 13.35 -11.65
CA GLN A 37 -3.32 12.80 -10.31
C GLN A 37 -4.53 11.99 -9.85
N PHE A 38 -4.33 11.12 -8.88
CA PHE A 38 -5.43 10.53 -8.12
C PHE A 38 -5.05 10.44 -6.64
N ALA A 39 -6.04 10.35 -5.77
CA ALA A 39 -5.80 10.32 -4.33
C ALA A 39 -6.81 9.45 -3.61
N TYR A 40 -6.36 8.89 -2.50
CA TYR A 40 -7.18 8.11 -1.57
C TYR A 40 -7.18 8.76 -0.20
N ARG A 41 -8.29 8.61 0.51
CA ARG A 41 -8.46 9.07 1.89
C ARG A 41 -9.00 7.96 2.77
N PRO A 42 -8.85 8.07 4.10
CA PRO A 42 -9.50 7.13 5.00
C PRO A 42 -11.01 7.07 4.76
N MET A 43 -11.57 5.85 4.76
CA MET A 43 -13.00 5.62 4.55
C MET A 43 -13.88 6.21 5.65
N ALA A 44 -15.14 6.43 5.31
CA ALA A 44 -16.21 6.73 6.26
C ALA A 44 -15.93 7.98 7.11
N GLY A 45 -15.26 8.98 6.53
CA GLY A 45 -14.95 10.23 7.20
C GLY A 45 -13.99 10.12 8.38
N LYS A 46 -13.28 8.98 8.50
CA LYS A 46 -12.30 8.83 9.58
C LYS A 46 -11.11 9.76 9.37
N PRO A 47 -10.52 10.28 10.46
CA PRO A 47 -9.29 11.06 10.34
C PRO A 47 -8.12 10.15 9.95
N GLY A 48 -7.14 10.72 9.26
CA GLY A 48 -5.92 10.00 8.89
C GLY A 48 -5.22 10.64 7.72
N THR A 49 -4.16 9.98 7.26
CA THR A 49 -3.29 10.48 6.20
C THR A 49 -3.88 10.17 4.83
N TYR A 50 -3.91 11.17 3.95
CA TYR A 50 -4.30 11.00 2.55
C TYR A 50 -3.08 10.55 1.74
N LEU A 51 -3.32 9.78 0.68
CA LEU A 51 -2.28 9.36 -0.26
C LEU A 51 -2.57 9.94 -1.63
N PHE A 52 -1.62 10.73 -2.16
CA PHE A 52 -1.70 11.33 -3.49
C PHE A 52 -0.69 10.66 -4.42
N PHE A 53 -1.12 10.40 -5.65
CA PHE A 53 -0.27 9.79 -6.67
C PHE A 53 -0.16 10.74 -7.85
N TYR A 54 1.08 10.97 -8.29
CA TYR A 54 1.42 11.89 -9.37
C TYR A 54 2.28 11.18 -10.41
N PRO A 55 2.24 11.60 -11.68
CA PRO A 55 3.19 11.09 -12.65
C PRO A 55 4.60 11.59 -12.31
N SER A 56 5.61 10.73 -12.44
CA SER A 56 7.00 11.12 -12.26
C SER A 56 7.40 12.18 -13.28
N ALA A 57 7.97 13.30 -12.83
CA ALA A 57 8.51 14.33 -13.73
C ALA A 57 9.82 13.86 -14.36
N GLU A 58 10.60 13.06 -13.64
CA GLU A 58 11.86 12.48 -14.11
C GLU A 58 11.76 10.97 -14.01
N GLN A 59 12.15 10.26 -15.09
CA GLN A 59 12.16 8.82 -15.10
C GLN A 59 13.38 8.30 -14.35
N SER A 60 13.15 7.50 -13.32
CA SER A 60 14.20 6.88 -12.54
C SER A 60 13.73 5.54 -11.99
N ARG A 61 14.67 4.74 -11.53
CA ARG A 61 14.37 3.48 -10.88
C ARG A 61 14.27 3.71 -9.37
N TYR A 62 13.12 3.42 -8.79
CA TYR A 62 12.94 3.47 -7.34
C TYR A 62 13.52 2.24 -6.68
N SER A 63 14.18 2.43 -5.53
CA SER A 63 14.63 1.33 -4.69
C SER A 63 14.39 1.68 -3.22
N ARG A 64 13.73 0.78 -2.48
CA ARG A 64 13.56 0.89 -1.03
C ARG A 64 14.88 0.82 -0.25
N HIS A 65 15.95 0.41 -0.91
CA HIS A 65 17.30 0.31 -0.31
C HIS A 65 18.10 1.60 -0.45
N GLN A 66 17.61 2.56 -1.22
CA GLN A 66 18.23 3.86 -1.39
C GLN A 66 17.68 4.86 -0.37
N THR A 67 18.33 6.03 -0.27
CA THR A 67 17.87 7.11 0.60
C THR A 67 16.45 7.52 0.21
N GLY A 68 15.57 7.61 1.20
CA GLY A 68 14.19 8.00 1.02
C GLY A 68 13.23 7.04 1.70
N LEU A 69 12.04 6.90 1.15
CA LEU A 69 11.02 6.02 1.72
C LEU A 69 11.45 4.56 1.63
N GLN A 70 11.45 3.86 2.76
CA GLN A 70 11.71 2.42 2.78
C GLN A 70 10.43 1.62 2.55
N HIS A 71 9.34 1.96 3.24
CA HIS A 71 8.03 1.33 3.01
C HIS A 71 6.89 2.16 3.61
N LEU A 72 5.67 1.85 3.19
CA LEU A 72 4.43 2.35 3.78
C LEU A 72 3.66 1.18 4.39
N ALA A 73 3.23 1.34 5.64
CA ALA A 73 2.44 0.34 6.35
C ALA A 73 0.99 0.83 6.53
N PHE A 74 0.04 -0.01 6.15
CA PHE A 74 -1.38 0.22 6.38
C PHE A 74 -1.85 -0.63 7.54
N MET A 75 -2.45 -0.02 8.56
CA MET A 75 -3.06 -0.77 9.66
C MET A 75 -4.41 -1.32 9.23
N VAL A 76 -4.61 -2.60 9.48
CA VAL A 76 -5.90 -3.27 9.34
C VAL A 76 -6.33 -3.86 10.70
N ARG A 77 -7.62 -4.16 10.84
CA ARG A 77 -8.17 -4.52 12.16
C ARG A 77 -8.02 -5.99 12.52
N THR A 78 -7.87 -6.85 11.54
CA THR A 78 -7.91 -8.30 11.74
C THR A 78 -6.82 -8.99 10.94
N ARG A 79 -6.45 -10.20 11.37
CA ARG A 79 -5.51 -11.04 10.63
C ARG A 79 -6.11 -11.51 9.30
N SER A 80 -7.42 -11.77 9.27
CA SER A 80 -8.10 -12.10 8.00
C SER A 80 -8.05 -10.97 6.99
N ALA A 81 -8.05 -9.70 7.42
CA ALA A 81 -7.83 -8.57 6.52
C ALA A 81 -6.43 -8.57 5.91
N VAL A 82 -5.41 -8.95 6.67
CA VAL A 82 -4.04 -9.13 6.15
C VAL A 82 -4.02 -10.23 5.07
N HIS A 83 -4.68 -11.36 5.32
CA HIS A 83 -4.80 -12.45 4.34
C HIS A 83 -5.55 -11.99 3.07
N ALA A 84 -6.60 -11.20 3.21
CA ALA A 84 -7.36 -10.69 2.07
C ALA A 84 -6.49 -9.79 1.18
N VAL A 85 -5.68 -8.92 1.77
CA VAL A 85 -4.72 -8.09 1.04
C VAL A 85 -3.72 -8.97 0.30
N HIS A 86 -3.14 -9.95 1.00
CA HIS A 86 -2.17 -10.87 0.40
C HIS A 86 -2.73 -11.60 -0.81
N THR A 87 -3.96 -12.07 -0.74
CA THR A 87 -4.61 -12.78 -1.85
C THR A 87 -4.66 -11.90 -3.11
N VAL A 88 -5.11 -10.65 -2.97
CA VAL A 88 -5.19 -9.70 -4.09
C VAL A 88 -3.81 -9.34 -4.61
N VAL A 89 -2.85 -9.09 -3.72
CA VAL A 89 -1.47 -8.74 -4.10
C VAL A 89 -0.82 -9.89 -4.89
N ALA A 90 -1.02 -11.13 -4.48
CA ALA A 90 -0.50 -12.31 -5.18
C ALA A 90 -1.11 -12.45 -6.59
N GLU A 91 -2.41 -12.18 -6.73
CA GLU A 91 -3.07 -12.17 -8.04
C GLU A 91 -2.53 -11.05 -8.93
N LEU A 92 -2.35 -9.84 -8.37
CA LEU A 92 -1.78 -8.71 -9.10
C LEU A 92 -0.33 -8.98 -9.53
N ALA A 93 0.46 -9.67 -8.72
CA ALA A 93 1.83 -10.05 -9.08
C ALA A 93 1.87 -10.89 -10.34
N ALA A 94 0.90 -11.77 -10.55
CA ALA A 94 0.80 -12.59 -11.75
C ALA A 94 0.35 -11.82 -12.98
N SER A 95 -0.46 -10.77 -12.83
CA SER A 95 -1.09 -10.05 -13.95
C SER A 95 -0.52 -8.66 -14.21
N SER A 96 -0.06 -7.95 -13.18
CA SER A 96 0.28 -6.51 -13.25
C SER A 96 1.70 -6.20 -12.79
N GLY A 97 2.40 -7.14 -12.19
CA GLY A 97 3.74 -6.93 -11.65
C GLY A 97 3.77 -6.74 -10.14
N GLY A 98 4.97 -6.52 -9.63
CA GLY A 98 5.24 -6.55 -8.20
C GLY A 98 5.49 -7.98 -7.70
N ASN A 99 5.69 -8.12 -6.40
CA ASN A 99 5.89 -9.44 -5.80
C ASN A 99 5.67 -9.41 -4.29
N VAL A 100 5.30 -10.55 -3.74
CA VAL A 100 5.20 -10.74 -2.29
C VAL A 100 6.61 -10.85 -1.72
N VAL A 101 6.91 -10.07 -0.69
CA VAL A 101 8.19 -10.12 0.03
C VAL A 101 8.07 -11.05 1.24
N HIS A 102 7.00 -10.90 2.01
CA HIS A 102 6.68 -11.77 3.13
C HIS A 102 5.20 -12.12 3.10
N GLU A 103 4.91 -13.40 3.09
CA GLU A 103 3.55 -13.90 3.27
C GLU A 103 3.02 -13.55 4.66
N PRO A 104 1.68 -13.55 4.86
CA PRO A 104 1.10 -13.24 6.17
C PRO A 104 1.69 -14.10 7.29
N GLN A 105 2.23 -13.45 8.31
CA GLN A 105 2.88 -14.12 9.44
C GLN A 105 3.05 -13.18 10.62
N VAL A 106 3.30 -13.76 11.79
CA VAL A 106 3.73 -13.02 12.96
C VAL A 106 5.19 -12.59 12.77
N PHE A 107 5.51 -11.35 13.15
CA PHE A 107 6.87 -10.81 13.16
C PHE A 107 7.31 -10.63 14.62
N PRO A 108 7.93 -11.66 15.25
CA PRO A 108 8.22 -11.63 16.67
C PRO A 108 9.28 -10.61 17.07
N GLN A 109 10.07 -10.12 16.12
CA GLN A 109 11.11 -9.09 16.36
C GLN A 109 10.54 -7.68 16.59
N TYR A 110 9.25 -7.46 16.29
CA TYR A 110 8.58 -6.18 16.49
C TYR A 110 7.67 -6.23 17.73
N PRO A 111 7.27 -5.07 18.28
CA PRO A 111 6.34 -5.06 19.41
C PRO A 111 5.03 -5.78 19.09
N GLN A 112 4.68 -6.77 19.91
CA GLN A 112 3.50 -7.60 19.70
C GLN A 112 2.21 -6.95 20.21
N PRO A 113 1.02 -7.24 19.63
CA PRO A 113 0.78 -8.12 18.47
C PRO A 113 1.26 -7.49 17.15
N TYR A 114 1.85 -8.29 16.28
CA TYR A 114 2.32 -7.85 14.97
C TYR A 114 2.16 -8.97 13.95
N PHE A 115 1.11 -8.91 13.15
CA PHE A 115 0.81 -9.86 12.09
C PHE A 115 0.70 -9.10 10.78
N ALA A 116 1.52 -9.42 9.79
CA ALA A 116 1.64 -8.60 8.59
C ALA A 116 1.97 -9.41 7.35
N THR A 117 1.74 -8.77 6.19
CA THR A 117 2.27 -9.16 4.90
C THR A 117 2.97 -7.96 4.27
N PHE A 118 4.05 -8.22 3.54
CA PHE A 118 4.83 -7.19 2.84
C PHE A 118 4.91 -7.53 1.37
N TRP A 119 4.84 -6.53 0.51
CA TRP A 119 4.97 -6.72 -0.93
C TRP A 119 5.61 -5.52 -1.60
N LEU A 120 6.09 -5.72 -2.82
CA LEU A 120 6.51 -4.62 -3.70
C LEU A 120 5.41 -4.37 -4.71
N ASP A 121 5.10 -3.10 -4.96
CA ASP A 121 4.27 -2.73 -6.10
C ASP A 121 5.05 -2.95 -7.41
N PRO A 122 4.42 -2.79 -8.59
CA PRO A 122 5.12 -3.04 -9.87
C PRO A 122 6.36 -2.18 -10.09
N TRP A 123 6.51 -1.09 -9.34
CA TRP A 123 7.60 -0.12 -9.52
C TRP A 123 8.62 -0.14 -8.37
N GLY A 124 8.48 -1.07 -7.45
CA GLY A 124 9.46 -1.30 -6.39
C GLY A 124 9.18 -0.64 -5.05
N VAL A 125 8.06 0.04 -4.90
CA VAL A 125 7.65 0.59 -3.60
C VAL A 125 7.22 -0.54 -2.68
N MET A 126 7.82 -0.63 -1.49
CA MET A 126 7.44 -1.65 -0.52
C MET A 126 6.24 -1.18 0.31
N LEU A 127 5.25 -2.03 0.40
CA LEU A 127 4.01 -1.81 1.12
C LEU A 127 3.82 -2.92 2.15
N GLU A 128 3.10 -2.59 3.21
CA GLU A 128 2.78 -3.51 4.30
C GLU A 128 1.32 -3.37 4.68
N ALA A 129 0.65 -4.49 4.95
CA ALA A 129 -0.61 -4.52 5.67
C ALA A 129 -0.36 -5.20 7.01
N VAL A 130 -0.63 -4.48 8.11
CA VAL A 130 -0.30 -4.94 9.46
C VAL A 130 -1.52 -4.89 10.38
N CYS A 131 -1.71 -5.97 11.14
CA CYS A 131 -2.68 -6.06 12.21
C CYS A 131 -1.94 -6.05 13.57
N HIS A 132 -2.24 -5.06 14.40
CA HIS A 132 -1.71 -4.93 15.75
C HIS A 132 -2.67 -5.49 16.81
N HIS A 133 -3.61 -6.33 16.39
CA HIS A 133 -4.56 -7.00 17.27
C HIS A 133 -4.41 -8.51 17.14
N ASP A 134 -4.61 -9.21 18.27
CA ASP A 134 -4.61 -10.69 18.27
C ASP A 134 -6.04 -11.18 18.05
N ARG A 135 -6.54 -10.96 16.83
CA ARG A 135 -7.89 -11.37 16.43
C ARG A 135 -8.02 -11.51 14.91
N ASP A 136 -9.00 -12.27 14.51
CA ASP A 136 -9.39 -12.48 13.11
C ASP A 136 -10.50 -11.53 12.67
#